data_b90e44a98e769df39d747f1fff91afdf
#
_entry.id   b90e44a98e769df39d747f1fff91afdf
#
_cell.length_a   1.000
_cell.length_b   1.000
_cell.length_c   1.000
_cell.angle_alpha   90.00
_cell.angle_beta   90.00
_cell.angle_gamma   90.00
#
_symmetry.space_group_name_H-M   'P 1'
#
loop_
_entity.id
_entity.type
_entity.pdbx_description
1 polymer ?
#
loop_
_entity_poly.entity_id
_entity_poly.type
_entity_poly.pdbx_seq_one_letter_code
_entity_poly.pdbx_strand_id
1 'polypeptide(L)'
;MRYGYQKYESIQQSSTDKKRVCGYFVVSDLHKVTEADIHFRSEELLEEIEKHSDWMLESIIWDANHRIDTNREGLNIILDKANNNEFDILLLHHVTLISRSGNKTFDYALQLYKVDKTAYGIIDSIHSLKELTEALSLNGMRRKQCEMILPKK
;
A
#
# COMPACT_ATOMS: atom_id res chain seq x y z
N MET A 1 1.28 -1.29 -21.63
CA MET A 1 0.72 -0.67 -20.42
C MET A 1 1.32 -1.36 -19.21
N ARG A 2 1.87 -0.59 -18.30
CA ARG A 2 2.64 -1.13 -17.16
C ARG A 2 1.94 -0.99 -15.83
N TYR A 3 0.76 -0.42 -15.79
CA TYR A 3 -0.04 -0.33 -14.59
C TYR A 3 -1.49 -0.57 -14.93
N GLY A 4 -2.27 -0.87 -13.90
CA GLY A 4 -3.70 -1.01 -14.03
C GLY A 4 -4.39 -0.38 -12.85
N TYR A 5 -5.65 -0.05 -13.04
CA TYR A 5 -6.48 0.54 -12.00
C TYR A 5 -7.84 -0.13 -12.04
N GLN A 6 -8.31 -0.55 -10.87
CA GLN A 6 -9.60 -1.18 -10.76
C GLN A 6 -10.34 -0.57 -9.58
N LYS A 7 -11.48 0.04 -9.83
CA LYS A 7 -12.29 0.67 -8.81
C LYS A 7 -13.56 -0.15 -8.57
N TYR A 8 -13.83 -0.43 -7.31
CA TYR A 8 -15.04 -1.13 -6.91
C TYR A 8 -15.98 -0.14 -6.23
N GLU A 9 -17.23 -0.09 -6.69
CA GLU A 9 -18.25 0.67 -5.98
C GLU A 9 -18.86 -0.24 -4.93
N SER A 10 -18.83 0.21 -3.69
CA SER A 10 -19.44 -0.52 -2.61
C SER A 10 -20.96 -0.43 -2.70
N ILE A 11 -21.62 -1.59 -2.66
CA ILE A 11 -23.09 -1.65 -2.63
C ILE A 11 -23.61 -1.15 -1.29
N GLN A 12 -22.77 -1.19 -0.24
CA GLN A 12 -23.12 -0.71 1.09
C GLN A 12 -22.50 0.65 1.36
N GLN A 13 -23.06 1.68 0.77
CA GLN A 13 -22.53 3.03 0.87
C GLN A 13 -22.85 3.75 2.17
N SER A 14 -23.61 3.16 3.06
CA SER A 14 -24.19 3.87 4.19
C SER A 14 -23.30 4.04 5.40
N SER A 15 -22.10 3.47 5.42
CA SER A 15 -21.24 3.55 6.60
C SER A 15 -20.09 4.51 6.37
N THR A 16 -20.21 5.72 6.93
CA THR A 16 -19.13 6.71 6.97
C THR A 16 -18.03 6.33 7.95
N ASP A 17 -18.24 5.28 8.77
CA ASP A 17 -17.30 4.87 9.81
C ASP A 17 -16.28 3.87 9.32
N LYS A 18 -16.45 3.34 8.11
CA LYS A 18 -15.51 2.36 7.56
C LYS A 18 -14.29 3.03 6.98
N LYS A 19 -13.13 2.39 7.19
CA LYS A 19 -11.88 2.78 6.56
C LYS A 19 -11.91 2.36 5.09
N ARG A 20 -11.56 3.29 4.23
CA ARG A 20 -11.49 3.05 2.78
C ARG A 20 -10.13 2.48 2.46
N VAL A 21 -10.10 1.34 1.80
CA VAL A 21 -8.87 0.60 1.52
C VAL A 21 -8.54 0.65 0.04
N CYS A 22 -7.33 1.12 -0.27
CA CYS A 22 -6.74 1.03 -1.60
C CYS A 22 -5.73 -0.12 -1.58
N GLY A 23 -5.97 -1.15 -2.36
CA GLY A 23 -5.05 -2.27 -2.48
C GLY A 23 -4.00 -2.02 -3.55
N TYR A 24 -2.80 -2.54 -3.35
CA TYR A 24 -1.73 -2.43 -4.34
C TYR A 24 -0.95 -3.73 -4.43
N PHE A 25 -0.64 -4.14 -5.64
CA PHE A 25 0.26 -5.27 -5.88
C PHE A 25 1.07 -5.06 -7.15
N VAL A 26 2.09 -5.89 -7.32
CA VAL A 26 2.93 -5.90 -8.52
C VAL A 26 2.86 -7.29 -9.13
N VAL A 27 2.68 -7.35 -10.43
CA VAL A 27 2.79 -8.61 -11.18
C VAL A 27 4.01 -8.54 -12.09
N SER A 28 4.67 -9.67 -12.27
CA SER A 28 5.82 -9.74 -13.16
C SER A 28 5.37 -9.62 -14.62
N ASP A 29 6.04 -8.78 -15.42
CA ASP A 29 5.81 -8.67 -16.85
C ASP A 29 6.84 -9.45 -17.69
N LEU A 30 7.60 -10.36 -17.04
CA LEU A 30 8.50 -11.27 -17.75
C LEU A 30 7.75 -12.19 -18.70
N HIS A 31 6.49 -12.46 -18.39
CA HIS A 31 5.55 -13.19 -19.21
C HIS A 31 4.31 -12.32 -19.45
N LYS A 32 3.48 -12.73 -20.39
CA LYS A 32 2.22 -12.03 -20.61
C LYS A 32 1.39 -12.04 -19.35
N VAL A 33 1.01 -10.85 -18.86
CA VAL A 33 0.12 -10.72 -17.70
C VAL A 33 -1.28 -11.12 -18.12
N THR A 34 -1.90 -12.02 -17.39
CA THR A 34 -3.24 -12.52 -17.66
C THR A 34 -4.24 -12.01 -16.64
N GLU A 35 -5.54 -12.09 -16.98
CA GLU A 35 -6.60 -11.77 -16.02
C GLU A 35 -6.53 -12.68 -14.79
N ALA A 36 -6.10 -13.93 -14.96
CA ALA A 36 -5.93 -14.86 -13.85
C ALA A 36 -4.87 -14.36 -12.87
N ASP A 37 -3.76 -13.79 -13.35
CA ASP A 37 -2.71 -13.22 -12.49
C ASP A 37 -3.25 -12.07 -11.66
N ILE A 38 -4.00 -11.17 -12.29
CA ILE A 38 -4.61 -10.04 -11.60
C ILE A 38 -5.63 -10.52 -10.56
N HIS A 39 -6.47 -11.46 -10.96
CA HIS A 39 -7.50 -12.01 -10.08
C HIS A 39 -6.88 -12.66 -8.84
N PHE A 40 -5.87 -13.48 -9.03
CA PHE A 40 -5.19 -14.19 -7.94
C PHE A 40 -4.63 -13.20 -6.90
N ARG A 41 -3.94 -12.16 -7.37
CA ARG A 41 -3.36 -11.15 -6.48
C ARG A 41 -4.44 -10.31 -5.80
N SER A 42 -5.51 -9.97 -6.51
CA SER A 42 -6.63 -9.23 -5.95
C SER A 42 -7.32 -10.01 -4.84
N GLU A 43 -7.52 -11.32 -5.03
CA GLU A 43 -8.16 -12.16 -4.02
C GLU A 43 -7.42 -12.16 -2.68
N GLU A 44 -6.09 -12.15 -2.70
CA GLU A 44 -5.30 -12.07 -1.46
C GLU A 44 -5.63 -10.81 -0.66
N LEU A 45 -5.77 -9.69 -1.35
CA LEU A 45 -6.12 -8.42 -0.72
C LEU A 45 -7.56 -8.38 -0.24
N LEU A 46 -8.47 -8.92 -1.04
CA LEU A 46 -9.90 -8.98 -0.69
C LEU A 46 -10.13 -9.85 0.54
N GLU A 47 -9.44 -10.97 0.66
CA GLU A 47 -9.51 -11.83 1.83
C GLU A 47 -9.10 -11.08 3.10
N GLU A 48 -8.05 -10.28 3.02
CA GLU A 48 -7.62 -9.49 4.17
C GLU A 48 -8.66 -8.43 4.55
N ILE A 49 -9.25 -7.78 3.56
CA ILE A 49 -10.30 -6.77 3.80
C ILE A 49 -11.50 -7.39 4.50
N GLU A 50 -11.88 -8.59 4.10
CA GLU A 50 -13.02 -9.30 4.72
C GLU A 50 -12.82 -9.63 6.20
N LYS A 51 -11.58 -9.74 6.64
CA LYS A 51 -11.25 -9.98 8.05
C LYS A 51 -11.50 -8.76 8.94
N HIS A 52 -11.68 -7.59 8.35
CA HIS A 52 -11.86 -6.34 9.08
C HIS A 52 -13.26 -5.78 8.81
N SER A 53 -14.13 -5.86 9.79
CA SER A 53 -15.51 -5.39 9.67
C SER A 53 -15.62 -3.88 9.47
N ASP A 54 -14.59 -3.14 9.85
CA ASP A 54 -14.52 -1.68 9.73
C ASP A 54 -13.82 -1.20 8.46
N TRP A 55 -13.48 -2.11 7.54
CA TRP A 55 -12.84 -1.78 6.27
C TRP A 55 -13.82 -1.94 5.11
N MET A 56 -13.60 -1.12 4.08
CA MET A 56 -14.31 -1.25 2.80
C MET A 56 -13.31 -1.04 1.66
N LEU A 57 -13.47 -1.79 0.60
CA LEU A 57 -12.63 -1.65 -0.58
C LEU A 57 -13.01 -0.36 -1.33
N GLU A 58 -12.01 0.48 -1.58
CA GLU A 58 -12.18 1.67 -2.42
C GLU A 58 -11.67 1.40 -3.84
N SER A 59 -10.45 0.85 -3.95
CA SER A 59 -9.87 0.54 -5.26
C SER A 59 -8.74 -0.48 -5.12
N ILE A 60 -8.39 -1.09 -6.25
CA ILE A 60 -7.18 -1.91 -6.37
C ILE A 60 -6.38 -1.36 -7.54
N ILE A 61 -5.09 -1.11 -7.31
CA ILE A 61 -4.16 -0.58 -8.30
C ILE A 61 -3.01 -1.58 -8.41
N TRP A 62 -2.51 -1.79 -9.60
CA TRP A 62 -1.35 -2.67 -9.77
C TRP A 62 -0.41 -2.14 -10.83
N ASP A 63 0.84 -2.53 -10.71
CA ASP A 63 1.85 -2.32 -11.74
C ASP A 63 2.30 -3.67 -12.29
N ALA A 64 2.50 -3.73 -13.60
CA ALA A 64 3.07 -4.89 -14.26
C ALA A 64 4.54 -4.56 -14.55
N ASN A 65 5.45 -5.19 -13.80
CA ASN A 65 6.86 -4.87 -13.89
C ASN A 65 7.70 -6.05 -13.40
N HIS A 66 8.81 -6.30 -14.10
CA HIS A 66 9.75 -7.36 -13.68
C HIS A 66 10.90 -6.82 -12.83
N ARG A 67 11.00 -5.52 -12.65
CA ARG A 67 12.00 -4.86 -11.81
C ARG A 67 11.32 -3.99 -10.78
N ILE A 68 11.61 -4.26 -9.52
CA ILE A 68 11.00 -3.53 -8.40
C ILE A 68 11.39 -2.05 -8.40
N ASP A 69 12.61 -1.73 -8.88
CA ASP A 69 13.13 -0.35 -8.83
C ASP A 69 12.82 0.48 -10.07
N THR A 70 12.10 -0.06 -11.04
CA THR A 70 11.71 0.72 -12.21
C THR A 70 10.50 1.60 -11.87
N ASN A 71 10.28 2.59 -12.73
CA ASN A 71 9.19 3.54 -12.54
C ASN A 71 7.84 2.82 -12.42
N ARG A 72 7.17 3.03 -11.31
CA ARG A 72 5.87 2.43 -11.01
C ARG A 72 4.81 3.52 -10.94
N GLU A 73 4.07 3.65 -12.03
CA GLU A 73 3.03 4.67 -12.14
C GLU A 73 1.90 4.48 -11.13
N GLY A 74 1.61 3.21 -10.77
CA GLY A 74 0.59 2.90 -9.77
C GLY A 74 0.87 3.54 -8.43
N LEU A 75 2.12 3.57 -8.01
CA LEU A 75 2.51 4.22 -6.75
C LEU A 75 2.30 5.73 -6.80
N ASN A 76 2.52 6.35 -7.95
CA ASN A 76 2.25 7.78 -8.13
C ASN A 76 0.76 8.08 -8.10
N ILE A 77 -0.05 7.23 -8.72
CA ILE A 77 -1.51 7.34 -8.68
C ILE A 77 -2.00 7.24 -7.24
N ILE A 78 -1.43 6.32 -6.46
CA ILE A 78 -1.79 6.15 -5.05
C ILE A 78 -1.47 7.41 -4.24
N LEU A 79 -0.32 8.04 -4.46
CA LEU A 79 0.01 9.29 -3.77
C LEU A 79 -0.96 10.42 -4.13
N ASP A 80 -1.35 10.51 -5.39
CA ASP A 80 -2.34 11.50 -5.82
C ASP A 80 -3.69 11.24 -5.15
N LYS A 81 -4.11 9.99 -5.07
CA LYS A 81 -5.33 9.61 -4.38
C LYS A 81 -5.27 9.94 -2.89
N ALA A 82 -4.12 9.70 -2.26
CA ALA A 82 -3.91 10.02 -0.85
C ALA A 82 -4.04 11.53 -0.61
N ASN A 83 -3.40 12.33 -1.45
CA ASN A 83 -3.47 13.78 -1.36
C ASN A 83 -4.88 14.32 -1.59
N ASN A 84 -5.69 13.61 -2.36
CA ASN A 84 -7.10 13.96 -2.62
C ASN A 84 -8.06 13.30 -1.62
N ASN A 85 -7.55 12.66 -0.58
CA ASN A 85 -8.32 12.00 0.47
C ASN A 85 -9.32 10.97 -0.08
N GLU A 86 -8.86 10.15 -1.02
CA GLU A 86 -9.72 9.14 -1.65
C GLU A 86 -9.70 7.79 -0.94
N PHE A 87 -8.73 7.54 -0.05
CA PHE A 87 -8.68 6.34 0.76
C PHE A 87 -8.03 6.64 2.11
N ASP A 88 -8.04 5.66 3.00
CA ASP A 88 -7.47 5.78 4.35
C ASP A 88 -6.29 4.82 4.57
N ILE A 89 -6.35 3.63 3.98
CA ILE A 89 -5.35 2.58 4.16
C ILE A 89 -4.85 2.12 2.80
N LEU A 90 -3.52 2.08 2.65
CA LEU A 90 -2.89 1.40 1.52
C LEU A 90 -2.54 -0.02 1.95
N LEU A 91 -3.22 -1.01 1.36
CA LEU A 91 -3.05 -2.41 1.70
C LEU A 91 -2.13 -3.08 0.70
N LEU A 92 -1.07 -3.71 1.22
CA LEU A 92 -0.09 -4.42 0.43
C LEU A 92 0.17 -5.80 1.03
N HIS A 93 0.64 -6.72 0.21
CA HIS A 93 1.11 -8.01 0.70
C HIS A 93 2.30 -7.81 1.66
N HIS A 94 3.24 -6.95 1.26
CA HIS A 94 4.36 -6.48 2.11
C HIS A 94 4.53 -4.99 1.90
N VAL A 95 4.78 -4.24 2.95
CA VAL A 95 5.10 -2.81 2.81
C VAL A 95 6.38 -2.62 2.00
N THR A 96 7.30 -3.56 2.09
CA THR A 96 8.56 -3.54 1.32
C THR A 96 8.38 -3.71 -0.19
N LEU A 97 7.17 -4.00 -0.68
CA LEU A 97 6.87 -3.96 -2.11
C LEU A 97 7.01 -2.56 -2.70
N ILE A 98 6.97 -1.53 -1.88
CA ILE A 98 7.10 -0.13 -2.32
C ILE A 98 8.46 0.10 -2.98
N SER A 99 9.54 -0.40 -2.38
CA SER A 99 10.87 -0.29 -2.96
C SER A 99 11.81 -1.32 -2.33
N ARG A 100 12.87 -1.69 -3.07
CA ARG A 100 14.00 -2.44 -2.51
C ARG A 100 14.78 -1.61 -1.53
N SER A 101 14.81 -0.29 -1.71
CA SER A 101 15.47 0.61 -0.80
C SER A 101 14.58 0.86 0.41
N GLY A 102 15.08 0.55 1.61
CA GLY A 102 14.38 0.87 2.85
C GLY A 102 14.14 2.37 2.99
N ASN A 103 15.09 3.19 2.52
CA ASN A 103 14.93 4.65 2.53
C ASN A 103 13.76 5.11 1.68
N LYS A 104 13.61 4.56 0.47
CA LYS A 104 12.51 4.92 -0.43
C LYS A 104 11.18 4.42 0.11
N THR A 105 11.16 3.22 0.69
CA THR A 105 9.97 2.67 1.33
C THR A 105 9.53 3.56 2.49
N PHE A 106 10.46 3.96 3.34
CA PHE A 106 10.18 4.85 4.45
C PHE A 106 9.67 6.21 3.96
N ASP A 107 10.35 6.80 2.98
CA ASP A 107 9.96 8.11 2.44
C ASP A 107 8.55 8.10 1.87
N TYR A 108 8.18 7.02 1.18
CA TYR A 108 6.84 6.84 0.64
C TYR A 108 5.81 6.73 1.76
N ALA A 109 6.07 5.88 2.74
CA ALA A 109 5.18 5.69 3.88
C ALA A 109 5.02 6.99 4.67
N LEU A 110 6.09 7.78 4.79
CA LEU A 110 6.05 9.08 5.46
C LEU A 110 5.14 10.06 4.72
N GLN A 111 5.17 10.07 3.39
CA GLN A 111 4.27 10.91 2.60
C GLN A 111 2.81 10.55 2.85
N LEU A 112 2.51 9.25 2.95
CA LEU A 112 1.17 8.80 3.32
C LEU A 112 0.79 9.26 4.72
N TYR A 113 1.69 9.07 5.67
CA TYR A 113 1.46 9.46 7.07
C TYR A 113 1.16 10.95 7.20
N LYS A 114 1.86 11.80 6.45
CA LYS A 114 1.67 13.26 6.50
C LYS A 114 0.28 13.72 6.05
N VAL A 115 -0.43 12.89 5.32
CA VAL A 115 -1.82 13.16 4.89
C VAL A 115 -2.81 12.21 5.57
N ASP A 116 -2.43 11.66 6.72
CA ASP A 116 -3.24 10.78 7.57
C ASP A 116 -3.64 9.46 6.90
N LYS A 117 -2.75 8.91 6.07
CA LYS A 117 -2.94 7.60 5.46
C LYS A 117 -1.93 6.62 6.05
N THR A 118 -2.28 5.33 6.04
CA THR A 118 -1.46 4.27 6.63
C THR A 118 -1.15 3.22 5.59
N ALA A 119 0.11 2.78 5.53
CA ALA A 119 0.49 1.59 4.78
C ALA A 119 0.34 0.37 5.69
N TYR A 120 -0.30 -0.67 5.18
CA TYR A 120 -0.60 -1.88 5.93
C TYR A 120 -0.12 -3.09 5.15
N GLY A 121 0.87 -3.79 5.69
CA GLY A 121 1.41 -5.02 5.11
C GLY A 121 0.78 -6.25 5.75
N ILE A 122 0.36 -7.20 4.93
CA ILE A 122 -0.31 -8.40 5.42
C ILE A 122 0.69 -9.36 6.05
N ILE A 123 1.72 -9.73 5.29
CA ILE A 123 2.67 -10.80 5.70
C ILE A 123 3.73 -10.29 6.66
N ASP A 124 4.25 -9.09 6.42
CA ASP A 124 5.31 -8.54 7.27
C ASP A 124 4.78 -7.94 8.57
N SER A 125 3.47 -7.92 8.76
CA SER A 125 2.80 -7.40 9.95
C SER A 125 3.18 -5.95 10.27
N ILE A 126 3.52 -5.18 9.27
CA ILE A 126 3.80 -3.75 9.41
C ILE A 126 2.51 -2.99 9.14
N HIS A 127 1.93 -2.42 10.19
CA HIS A 127 0.61 -1.78 10.13
C HIS A 127 0.64 -0.30 10.50
N SER A 128 1.85 0.25 10.73
CA SER A 128 2.00 1.66 11.10
C SER A 128 3.39 2.15 10.71
N LEU A 129 3.53 3.46 10.66
CA LEU A 129 4.84 4.06 10.42
C LEU A 129 5.83 3.70 11.54
N LYS A 130 5.36 3.59 12.77
CA LYS A 130 6.19 3.18 13.90
C LYS A 130 6.75 1.78 13.71
N GLU A 131 5.91 0.82 13.33
CA GLU A 131 6.34 -0.56 13.09
C GLU A 131 7.32 -0.63 11.91
N LEU A 132 7.08 0.13 10.85
CA LEU A 132 8.00 0.23 9.72
C LEU A 132 9.35 0.80 10.16
N THR A 133 9.34 1.84 10.99
CA THR A 133 10.54 2.45 11.52
C THR A 133 11.37 1.43 12.32
N GLU A 134 10.72 0.66 13.17
CA GLU A 134 11.37 -0.37 13.96
C GLU A 134 12.00 -1.46 13.07
N ALA A 135 11.25 -1.92 12.06
CA ALA A 135 11.73 -2.92 11.11
C ALA A 135 12.95 -2.43 10.33
N LEU A 136 12.93 -1.19 9.85
CA LEU A 136 14.05 -0.60 9.12
C LEU A 136 15.24 -0.32 10.02
N SER A 137 15.02 0.00 11.28
CA SER A 137 16.10 0.23 12.26
C SER A 137 16.93 -1.03 12.49
N LEU A 138 16.31 -2.20 12.45
CA LEU A 138 17.03 -3.47 12.55
C LEU A 138 18.02 -3.66 11.40
N ASN A 139 17.79 -2.99 10.28
CA ASN A 139 18.67 -3.01 9.11
C ASN A 139 19.64 -1.82 9.08
N GLY A 140 19.76 -1.08 10.18
CA GLY A 140 20.69 0.05 10.28
C GLY A 140 20.26 1.32 9.58
N MET A 141 18.96 1.49 9.34
CA MET A 141 18.46 2.60 8.54
C MET A 141 17.81 3.68 9.39
N ARG A 142 18.32 4.91 9.28
CA ARG A 142 17.66 6.17 9.66
C ARG A 142 16.95 6.23 11.02
N ARG A 143 17.38 5.48 11.99
CA ARG A 143 16.70 5.44 13.28
C ARG A 143 16.49 6.83 13.91
N LYS A 144 17.54 7.65 13.90
CA LYS A 144 17.46 9.00 14.48
C LYS A 144 16.47 9.88 13.74
N GLN A 145 16.45 9.82 12.41
CA GLN A 145 15.48 10.58 11.61
C GLN A 145 14.05 10.15 11.88
N CYS A 146 13.84 8.84 12.03
CA CYS A 146 12.52 8.31 12.33
C CYS A 146 12.02 8.79 13.70
N GLU A 147 12.90 8.78 14.71
CA GLU A 147 12.56 9.24 16.07
C GLU A 147 12.21 10.73 16.10
N MET A 148 12.83 11.53 15.22
CA MET A 148 12.56 12.97 15.14
C MET A 148 11.22 13.29 14.47
N ILE A 149 10.76 12.43 13.59
CA ILE A 149 9.58 12.67 12.75
C ILE A 149 8.32 12.12 13.42
N LEU A 150 8.42 10.98 14.09
CA LEU A 150 7.27 10.34 14.72
C LEU A 150 6.80 11.13 15.94
N PRO A 151 5.47 11.29 16.11
CA PRO A 151 4.96 11.93 17.33
C PRO A 151 5.36 11.13 18.56
N LYS A 152 5.79 11.83 19.57
CA LYS A 152 6.06 11.22 20.86
C LYS A 152 4.73 10.95 21.54
N LYS A 153 4.51 9.71 21.86
CA LYS A 153 3.38 9.33 22.70
C LYS A 153 3.84 9.16 24.12
#